data_bb63bb70cd3d22c1557aade7c28c9e46
#
_entry.id   bb63bb70cd3d22c1557aade7c28c9e46
#
_cell.length_a   1.000
_cell.length_b   1.000
_cell.length_c   1.000
_cell.angle_alpha   90.00
_cell.angle_beta   90.00
_cell.angle_gamma   90.00
#
_symmetry.space_group_name_H-M   'P 1'
#
loop_
_entity.id
_entity.type
_entity.pdbx_description
1 polymer ?
#
loop_
_entity_poly.entity_id
_entity_poly.type
_entity_poly.pdbx_seq_one_letter_code
_entity_poly.pdbx_strand_id
1 'polypeptide(L)'
;MSLDEYLRVTISKKISEILPTILKTIKEKPFDKTTWNYQNYADFLYGEIIGFLNGYLAGIVTTLYGINLEPSIFDEIHQITENHAQEIRNNISQMRLS
;
A
#
# COMPACT_ATOMS: atom_id res chain seq x y z
N MET A 1 17.35 -14.85 -1.66
CA MET A 1 17.84 -13.47 -1.64
C MET A 1 16.90 -12.60 -0.81
N SER A 2 17.43 -11.64 -0.09
CA SER A 2 16.64 -10.71 0.68
C SER A 2 17.03 -9.28 0.35
N LEU A 3 16.15 -8.33 0.70
CA LEU A 3 16.43 -6.90 0.51
C LEU A 3 17.44 -6.44 1.57
N ASP A 4 18.39 -5.58 1.20
CA ASP A 4 19.30 -5.04 2.19
C ASP A 4 18.59 -3.99 3.06
N GLU A 5 19.23 -3.65 4.17
CA GLU A 5 18.62 -2.76 5.17
C GLU A 5 18.35 -1.36 4.59
N TYR A 6 19.26 -0.83 3.79
CA TYR A 6 19.07 0.47 3.17
C TYR A 6 17.84 0.48 2.28
N LEU A 7 17.67 -0.56 1.47
CA LEU A 7 16.54 -0.66 0.56
C LEU A 7 15.22 -0.83 1.33
N ARG A 8 15.24 -1.64 2.40
CA ARG A 8 14.04 -1.81 3.24
C ARG A 8 13.58 -0.48 3.82
N VAL A 9 14.52 0.33 4.35
CA VAL A 9 14.21 1.66 4.89
C VAL A 9 13.68 2.58 3.80
N THR A 10 14.32 2.56 2.63
CA THR A 10 13.91 3.39 1.49
C THR A 10 12.48 3.07 1.05
N ILE A 11 12.17 1.78 0.91
CA ILE A 11 10.83 1.32 0.53
C ILE A 11 9.80 1.72 1.58
N SER A 12 10.14 1.54 2.86
CA SER A 12 9.23 1.91 3.95
C SER A 12 8.87 3.39 3.90
N LYS A 13 9.85 4.26 3.63
CA LYS A 13 9.60 5.69 3.49
C LYS A 13 8.69 6.01 2.32
N LYS A 14 8.78 5.25 1.23
CA LYS A 14 7.93 5.46 0.06
C LYS A 14 6.45 5.31 0.41
N ILE A 15 6.13 4.41 1.33
CA ILE A 15 4.74 4.20 1.74
C ILE A 15 4.18 5.47 2.36
N SER A 16 4.87 6.05 3.34
CA SER A 16 4.41 7.28 3.99
C SER A 16 4.38 8.47 3.04
N GLU A 17 5.27 8.50 2.05
CA GLU A 17 5.31 9.56 1.05
C GLU A 17 4.12 9.49 0.09
N ILE A 18 3.74 8.30 -0.37
CA ILE A 18 2.69 8.14 -1.38
C ILE A 18 1.28 8.08 -0.77
N LEU A 19 1.18 7.71 0.50
CA LEU A 19 -0.11 7.50 1.14
C LEU A 19 -1.04 8.73 1.07
N PRO A 20 -0.58 9.95 1.34
CA PRO A 20 -1.46 11.12 1.21
C PRO A 20 -2.04 11.30 -0.19
N THR A 21 -1.26 11.01 -1.22
CA THR A 21 -1.72 11.10 -2.61
C THR A 21 -2.80 10.06 -2.90
N ILE A 22 -2.60 8.82 -2.42
CA ILE A 22 -3.58 7.75 -2.57
C ILE A 22 -4.91 8.16 -1.92
N LEU A 23 -4.84 8.63 -0.68
CA LEU A 23 -6.03 9.01 0.08
C LEU A 23 -6.77 10.17 -0.57
N LYS A 24 -6.03 11.17 -1.06
CA LYS A 24 -6.62 12.29 -1.77
C LYS A 24 -7.35 11.83 -3.03
N THR A 25 -6.74 10.94 -3.80
CA THR A 25 -7.34 10.39 -5.01
C THR A 25 -8.64 9.66 -4.70
N ILE A 26 -8.63 8.83 -3.66
CA ILE A 26 -9.83 8.09 -3.24
C ILE A 26 -10.93 9.06 -2.78
N LYS A 27 -10.56 10.09 -2.04
CA LYS A 27 -11.51 11.07 -1.54
C LYS A 27 -12.18 11.84 -2.68
N GLU A 28 -11.41 12.18 -3.71
CA GLU A 28 -11.93 12.92 -4.88
C GLU A 28 -12.78 12.04 -5.77
N LYS A 29 -12.48 10.75 -5.85
CA LYS A 29 -13.21 9.80 -6.70
C LYS A 29 -13.40 8.49 -5.94
N PRO A 30 -14.41 8.44 -5.03
CA PRO A 30 -14.64 7.24 -4.23
C PRO A 30 -15.03 6.02 -5.07
N PHE A 31 -14.77 4.84 -4.54
CA PHE A 31 -15.18 3.61 -5.19
C PHE A 31 -16.70 3.43 -5.12
N ASP A 32 -17.29 3.02 -6.23
CA ASP A 32 -18.73 2.81 -6.33
C ASP A 32 -19.11 1.46 -5.71
N LYS A 33 -20.06 1.50 -4.76
CA LYS A 33 -20.49 0.32 -4.04
C LYS A 33 -21.10 -0.74 -4.98
N THR A 34 -21.84 -0.30 -5.98
CA THR A 34 -22.51 -1.21 -6.91
C THR A 34 -21.49 -1.98 -7.74
N THR A 35 -20.46 -1.29 -8.24
CA THR A 35 -19.41 -1.89 -9.06
C THR A 35 -18.54 -2.84 -8.23
N TRP A 36 -18.13 -2.41 -7.03
CA TRP A 36 -17.16 -3.12 -6.23
C TRP A 36 -17.76 -4.04 -5.19
N ASN A 37 -19.06 -3.90 -4.94
CA ASN A 37 -19.86 -4.81 -4.07
C ASN A 37 -19.22 -5.05 -2.70
N TYR A 38 -18.75 -3.99 -2.05
CA TYR A 38 -18.15 -4.11 -0.72
C TYR A 38 -19.20 -4.04 0.38
N GLN A 39 -18.92 -4.68 1.52
CA GLN A 39 -19.79 -4.65 2.70
C GLN A 39 -19.44 -3.49 3.61
N ASN A 40 -18.14 -3.27 3.84
CA ASN A 40 -17.63 -2.24 4.72
C ASN A 40 -16.60 -1.44 3.93
N TYR A 41 -16.89 -0.15 3.72
CA TYR A 41 -16.04 0.69 2.87
C TYR A 41 -14.63 0.85 3.45
N ALA A 42 -14.51 1.04 4.77
CA ALA A 42 -13.20 1.21 5.40
C ALA A 42 -12.33 -0.03 5.21
N ASP A 43 -12.90 -1.23 5.39
CA ASP A 43 -12.16 -2.47 5.18
C ASP A 43 -11.82 -2.67 3.70
N PHE A 44 -12.75 -2.31 2.81
CA PHE A 44 -12.50 -2.36 1.38
C PHE A 44 -11.33 -1.46 1.00
N LEU A 45 -11.33 -0.21 1.49
CA LEU A 45 -10.25 0.74 1.23
C LEU A 45 -8.93 0.24 1.77
N TYR A 46 -8.93 -0.34 2.96
CA TYR A 46 -7.70 -0.89 3.54
C TYR A 46 -7.09 -1.93 2.59
N GLY A 47 -7.91 -2.87 2.11
CA GLY A 47 -7.44 -3.90 1.17
C GLY A 47 -6.94 -3.31 -0.14
N GLU A 48 -7.66 -2.32 -0.69
CA GLU A 48 -7.26 -1.65 -1.93
C GLU A 48 -5.91 -0.94 -1.78
N ILE A 49 -5.73 -0.23 -0.66
CA ILE A 49 -4.49 0.49 -0.39
C ILE A 49 -3.33 -0.49 -0.21
N ILE A 50 -3.53 -1.56 0.56
CA ILE A 50 -2.49 -2.58 0.75
C ILE A 50 -2.10 -3.22 -0.59
N GLY A 51 -3.09 -3.57 -1.41
CA GLY A 51 -2.82 -4.16 -2.72
C GLY A 51 -2.06 -3.20 -3.63
N PHE A 52 -2.47 -1.93 -3.66
CA PHE A 52 -1.78 -0.92 -4.46
C PHE A 52 -0.33 -0.77 -3.98
N LEU A 53 -0.12 -0.67 -2.68
CA LEU A 53 1.23 -0.47 -2.12
C LEU A 53 2.14 -1.65 -2.44
N ASN A 54 1.63 -2.88 -2.30
CA ASN A 54 2.43 -4.06 -2.63
C ASN A 54 2.85 -4.06 -4.09
N GLY A 55 1.94 -3.73 -5.02
CA GLY A 55 2.24 -3.64 -6.44
C GLY A 55 3.20 -2.49 -6.76
N TYR A 56 2.99 -1.34 -6.14
CA TYR A 56 3.83 -0.17 -6.33
C TYR A 56 5.27 -0.44 -5.90
N LEU A 57 5.44 -1.03 -4.71
CA LEU A 57 6.78 -1.34 -4.20
C LEU A 57 7.44 -2.45 -5.00
N ALA A 58 6.68 -3.47 -5.43
CA ALA A 58 7.21 -4.51 -6.31
C ALA A 58 7.73 -3.91 -7.62
N GLY A 59 6.99 -2.95 -8.18
CA GLY A 59 7.41 -2.25 -9.39
C GLY A 59 8.71 -1.46 -9.18
N ILE A 60 8.85 -0.78 -8.05
CA ILE A 60 10.07 -0.04 -7.73
C ILE A 60 11.27 -0.99 -7.60
N VAL A 61 11.09 -2.08 -6.86
CA VAL A 61 12.16 -3.05 -6.62
C VAL A 61 12.66 -3.66 -7.93
N THR A 62 11.74 -4.03 -8.82
CA THR A 62 12.13 -4.64 -10.10
C THR A 62 12.67 -3.62 -11.09
N THR A 63 12.05 -2.46 -11.19
CA THR A 63 12.36 -1.48 -12.25
C THR A 63 13.56 -0.62 -11.90
N LEU A 64 13.60 -0.08 -10.67
CA LEU A 64 14.66 0.86 -10.30
C LEU A 64 15.88 0.16 -9.72
N TYR A 65 15.72 -0.98 -9.08
CA TYR A 65 16.81 -1.67 -8.41
C TYR A 65 17.19 -2.98 -9.11
N GLY A 66 16.46 -3.38 -10.14
CA GLY A 66 16.81 -4.57 -10.94
C GLY A 66 16.74 -5.88 -10.16
N ILE A 67 15.95 -5.94 -9.09
CA ILE A 67 15.85 -7.13 -8.26
C ILE A 67 14.75 -8.04 -8.80
N ASN A 68 15.04 -9.34 -8.94
CA ASN A 68 14.04 -10.31 -9.37
C ASN A 68 12.98 -10.50 -8.27
N LEU A 69 11.72 -10.55 -8.68
CA LEU A 69 10.60 -10.66 -7.76
C LEU A 69 10.34 -12.12 -7.39
N GLU A 70 11.24 -12.67 -6.59
CA GLU A 70 11.10 -14.01 -6.06
C GLU A 70 10.10 -14.03 -4.90
N PRO A 71 9.53 -15.20 -4.53
CA PRO A 71 8.58 -15.27 -3.42
C PRO A 71 9.08 -14.65 -2.12
N SER A 72 10.37 -14.84 -1.81
CA SER A 72 10.96 -14.27 -0.60
C SER A 72 10.98 -12.74 -0.63
N ILE A 73 11.19 -12.16 -1.80
CA ILE A 73 11.17 -10.70 -1.97
C ILE A 73 9.74 -10.18 -1.82
N PHE A 74 8.77 -10.87 -2.39
CA PHE A 74 7.35 -10.54 -2.22
C PHE A 74 6.96 -10.54 -0.74
N ASP A 75 7.40 -11.56 0.01
CA ASP A 75 7.10 -11.68 1.43
C ASP A 75 7.68 -10.49 2.21
N GLU A 76 8.91 -10.08 1.88
CA GLU A 76 9.54 -8.95 2.54
C GLU A 76 8.79 -7.65 2.25
N ILE A 77 8.40 -7.44 1.00
CA ILE A 77 7.61 -6.26 0.60
C ILE A 77 6.29 -6.23 1.37
N HIS A 78 5.62 -7.38 1.43
CA HIS A 78 4.36 -7.49 2.14
C HIS A 78 4.51 -7.18 3.63
N GLN A 79 5.59 -7.68 4.26
CA GLN A 79 5.88 -7.37 5.66
C GLN A 79 6.12 -5.88 5.89
N ILE A 80 6.83 -5.23 4.98
CA ILE A 80 7.09 -3.79 5.07
C ILE A 80 5.75 -3.03 5.00
N THR A 81 4.88 -3.43 4.08
CA THR A 81 3.56 -2.82 3.95
C THR A 81 2.73 -3.05 5.22
N GLU A 82 2.75 -4.27 5.76
CA GLU A 82 2.01 -4.59 6.99
C GLU A 82 2.49 -3.78 8.19
N ASN A 83 3.76 -3.41 8.23
CA ASN A 83 4.29 -2.58 9.31
C ASN A 83 3.64 -1.18 9.31
N HIS A 84 3.04 -0.78 8.20
CA HIS A 84 2.32 0.49 8.09
C HIS A 84 0.80 0.32 8.27
N ALA A 85 0.33 -0.87 8.66
CA ALA A 85 -1.11 -1.15 8.75
C ALA A 85 -1.84 -0.16 9.65
N GLN A 86 -1.29 0.12 10.83
CA GLN A 86 -1.93 1.04 11.77
C GLN A 86 -1.99 2.47 11.21
N GLU A 87 -0.91 2.90 10.58
CA GLU A 87 -0.87 4.22 9.92
C GLU A 87 -1.95 4.32 8.86
N ILE A 88 -2.09 3.29 8.02
CA ILE A 88 -3.09 3.25 6.96
C ILE A 88 -4.50 3.28 7.55
N ARG A 89 -4.76 2.45 8.56
CA ARG A 89 -6.07 2.41 9.24
C ARG A 89 -6.42 3.75 9.86
N ASN A 90 -5.46 4.40 10.52
CA ASN A 90 -5.68 5.70 11.14
C ASN A 90 -6.04 6.75 10.08
N ASN A 91 -5.35 6.74 8.95
CA ASN A 91 -5.63 7.68 7.87
C ASN A 91 -7.01 7.46 7.28
N ILE A 92 -7.42 6.20 7.09
CA ILE A 92 -8.76 5.89 6.61
C ILE A 92 -9.83 6.41 7.58
N SER A 93 -9.62 6.20 8.89
CA SER A 93 -10.54 6.70 9.92
C SER A 93 -10.70 8.21 9.86
N GLN A 94 -9.62 8.93 9.58
CA GLN A 94 -9.64 10.38 9.52
C GLN A 94 -10.33 10.93 8.27
N MET A 95 -10.59 10.09 7.28
CA MET A 95 -11.30 10.51 6.07
C MET A 95 -12.78 10.82 6.31
N ARG A 96 -13.31 10.48 7.48
CA ARG A 96 -14.71 10.70 7.85
C ARG A 96 -15.66 10.13 6.80
N LEU A 97 -15.50 8.83 6.57
CA LEU A 97 -16.38 8.12 5.64
C LEU A 97 -17.79 8.05 6.21
N SER A 98 -18.74 8.62 5.50
CA SER A 98 -20.14 8.60 5.90
C SER A 98 -20.98 7.78 4.93
#